data_640688bfc588ea222ea18e7752a3e6a7
#
_entry.id   640688bfc588ea222ea18e7752a3e6a7
#
_cell.length_a   1.000
_cell.length_b   1.000
_cell.length_c   1.000
_cell.angle_alpha   90.00
_cell.angle_beta   90.00
_cell.angle_gamma   90.00
#
_symmetry.space_group_name_H-M   'P 1'
#
loop_
_entity.id
_entity.type
_entity.pdbx_description
1 polymer ?
#
loop_
_entity_poly.entity_id
_entity_poly.type
_entity_poly.pdbx_seq_one_letter_code
_entity_poly.pdbx_strand_id
1 'polypeptide(L)'
;MDHGLFLGPIKGVEKIREAVERVVEGQPDALQVTAGVASAVEKFLVGKNAPGFVLRVDATNIWRSKPEPKEGYHVAVASVEDAVRLGADAVVAFFFVGYETDAQEAANLEKLANLASQCRVWQMPLIIEPLVIERGAHAVRDPERIKLAVRIASELGADALKVDYTGDPKSFAEIVEAATVPILVRGGPKMDTDEAVLRMVREAMDAGAKGLVFGRNIWQHEKPAAILAALKLIVHENATVDEAMKKLRSEMRRR
;
A
#
# COMPACT_ATOMS: atom_id res chain seq x y z
N MET A 1 -4.57 -1.14 6.15
CA MET A 1 -5.81 -1.95 6.40
C MET A 1 -7.03 -1.11 6.06
N ASP A 2 -7.04 -0.57 4.86
CA ASP A 2 -8.02 0.40 4.32
C ASP A 2 -9.04 -0.25 3.34
N HIS A 3 -8.89 -1.53 3.03
CA HIS A 3 -9.71 -2.24 2.03
C HIS A 3 -11.21 -2.24 2.33
N GLY A 4 -11.59 -2.13 3.60
CA GLY A 4 -13.00 -2.03 3.99
C GLY A 4 -13.71 -0.83 3.38
N LEU A 5 -12.99 0.26 3.09
CA LEU A 5 -13.53 1.46 2.45
C LEU A 5 -13.95 1.20 0.98
N PHE A 6 -13.27 0.26 0.31
CA PHE A 6 -13.48 -0.04 -1.11
C PHE A 6 -14.35 -1.26 -1.33
N LEU A 7 -14.15 -2.31 -0.51
CA LEU A 7 -14.67 -3.66 -0.73
C LEU A 7 -15.67 -4.11 0.36
N GLY A 8 -15.85 -3.32 1.42
CA GLY A 8 -16.62 -3.73 2.58
C GLY A 8 -15.90 -4.76 3.46
N PRO A 9 -16.62 -5.56 4.25
CA PRO A 9 -16.04 -6.52 5.19
C PRO A 9 -15.54 -7.77 4.45
N ILE A 10 -14.30 -7.72 3.94
CA ILE A 10 -13.66 -8.85 3.27
C ILE A 10 -12.92 -9.74 4.27
N LYS A 11 -12.63 -10.99 3.87
CA LYS A 11 -11.95 -12.00 4.69
C LYS A 11 -10.68 -11.44 5.34
N GLY A 12 -10.60 -11.59 6.65
CA GLY A 12 -9.47 -11.22 7.49
C GLY A 12 -9.52 -9.80 8.06
N VAL A 13 -10.48 -8.96 7.64
CA VAL A 13 -10.73 -7.61 8.18
C VAL A 13 -12.22 -7.37 8.50
N GLU A 14 -13.02 -8.42 8.59
CA GLU A 14 -14.43 -8.35 9.01
C GLU A 14 -14.55 -7.71 10.40
N LYS A 15 -13.63 -8.08 11.29
CA LYS A 15 -13.47 -7.53 12.63
C LYS A 15 -12.19 -6.71 12.70
N ILE A 16 -12.26 -5.47 12.23
CA ILE A 16 -11.07 -4.65 11.98
C ILE A 16 -10.19 -4.46 13.23
N ARG A 17 -10.77 -4.34 14.43
CA ARG A 17 -10.00 -4.16 15.67
C ARG A 17 -9.15 -5.40 15.98
N GLU A 18 -9.72 -6.60 15.90
CA GLU A 18 -9.02 -7.86 16.11
C GLU A 18 -7.93 -8.08 15.03
N ALA A 19 -8.23 -7.70 13.78
CA ALA A 19 -7.29 -7.81 12.68
C ALA A 19 -6.08 -6.87 12.87
N VAL A 20 -6.31 -5.62 13.30
CA VAL A 20 -5.24 -4.66 13.62
C VAL A 20 -4.39 -5.15 14.79
N GLU A 21 -5.02 -5.63 15.87
CA GLU A 21 -4.31 -6.17 17.04
C GLU A 21 -3.32 -7.28 16.64
N ARG A 22 -3.79 -8.29 15.87
CA ARG A 22 -2.94 -9.38 15.36
C ARG A 22 -1.80 -8.91 14.45
N VAL A 23 -1.99 -7.84 13.68
CA VAL A 23 -0.95 -7.27 12.82
C VAL A 23 0.08 -6.50 13.65
N VAL A 24 -0.39 -5.69 14.61
CA VAL A 24 0.49 -4.88 15.48
C VAL A 24 1.38 -5.74 16.39
N GLU A 25 0.92 -6.94 16.80
CA GLU A 25 1.77 -7.92 17.48
C GLU A 25 3.08 -8.25 16.72
N GLY A 26 3.03 -8.20 15.38
CA GLY A 26 4.20 -8.37 14.52
C GLY A 26 5.10 -7.14 14.39
N GLN A 27 4.76 -6.05 15.08
CA GLN A 27 5.51 -4.79 15.08
C GLN A 27 5.82 -4.27 13.66
N PRO A 28 4.79 -4.00 12.82
CA PRO A 28 5.02 -3.38 11.51
C PRO A 28 5.64 -1.98 11.70
N ASP A 29 6.42 -1.52 10.72
CA ASP A 29 7.03 -0.18 10.77
C ASP A 29 5.96 0.91 10.67
N ALA A 30 4.90 0.65 9.89
CA ALA A 30 3.75 1.54 9.77
C ALA A 30 2.45 0.76 9.52
N LEU A 31 1.32 1.41 9.81
CA LEU A 31 -0.02 0.88 9.58
C LEU A 31 -0.83 1.85 8.70
N GLN A 32 -1.23 1.40 7.51
CA GLN A 32 -2.10 2.17 6.62
C GLN A 32 -3.57 1.87 6.91
N VAL A 33 -4.32 2.90 7.34
CA VAL A 33 -5.75 2.80 7.69
C VAL A 33 -6.55 4.01 7.17
N THR A 34 -7.87 3.95 7.28
CA THR A 34 -8.79 5.07 7.01
C THR A 34 -9.09 5.86 8.28
N ALA A 35 -9.64 7.08 8.17
CA ALA A 35 -9.98 7.91 9.33
C ALA A 35 -10.91 7.20 10.32
N GLY A 36 -11.98 6.53 9.82
CA GLY A 36 -12.89 5.79 10.68
C GLY A 36 -12.25 4.58 11.37
N VAL A 37 -11.30 3.91 10.70
CA VAL A 37 -10.53 2.82 11.31
C VAL A 37 -9.55 3.36 12.34
N ALA A 38 -8.83 4.45 12.05
CA ALA A 38 -7.90 5.08 12.98
C ALA A 38 -8.57 5.35 14.34
N SER A 39 -9.73 6.00 14.33
CA SER A 39 -10.51 6.25 15.55
C SER A 39 -10.93 4.96 16.28
N ALA A 40 -11.23 3.88 15.54
CA ALA A 40 -11.62 2.62 16.13
C ALA A 40 -10.45 1.82 16.75
N VAL A 41 -9.22 2.11 16.33
CA VAL A 41 -8.00 1.38 16.73
C VAL A 41 -6.94 2.29 17.37
N GLU A 42 -7.32 3.47 17.82
CA GLU A 42 -6.46 4.53 18.38
C GLU A 42 -5.41 3.98 19.37
N LYS A 43 -5.82 3.08 20.28
CA LYS A 43 -4.93 2.47 21.27
C LYS A 43 -3.68 1.77 20.68
N PHE A 44 -3.71 1.39 19.40
CA PHE A 44 -2.60 0.76 18.69
C PHE A 44 -1.75 1.76 17.88
N LEU A 45 -2.22 2.99 17.72
CA LEU A 45 -1.56 4.05 16.96
C LEU A 45 -0.85 5.08 17.86
N VAL A 46 -0.93 4.92 19.18
CA VAL A 46 -0.34 5.84 20.15
C VAL A 46 0.63 5.12 21.07
N GLY A 47 1.68 5.83 21.49
CA GLY A 47 2.68 5.31 22.42
C GLY A 47 4.05 5.09 21.79
N LYS A 48 5.05 4.86 22.64
CA LYS A 48 6.47 4.83 22.24
C LYS A 48 6.80 3.75 21.20
N ASN A 49 6.06 2.63 21.22
CA ASN A 49 6.29 1.48 20.33
C ASN A 49 5.15 1.33 19.30
N ALA A 50 4.32 2.36 19.11
CA ALA A 50 3.28 2.32 18.09
C ALA A 50 3.92 2.33 16.68
N PRO A 51 3.32 1.63 15.70
CA PRO A 51 3.72 1.77 14.31
C PRO A 51 3.45 3.17 13.80
N GLY A 52 4.22 3.64 12.83
CA GLY A 52 3.87 4.86 12.10
C GLY A 52 2.45 4.77 11.51
N PHE A 53 1.74 5.89 11.47
CA PHE A 53 0.36 5.93 11.00
C PHE A 53 0.26 6.60 9.63
N VAL A 54 -0.18 5.83 8.62
CA VAL A 54 -0.43 6.32 7.25
C VAL A 54 -1.94 6.41 7.02
N LEU A 55 -2.46 7.62 6.79
CA LEU A 55 -3.88 7.84 6.53
C LEU A 55 -4.21 7.70 5.04
N ARG A 56 -5.16 6.81 4.68
CA ARG A 56 -5.80 6.80 3.36
C ARG A 56 -6.77 7.97 3.27
N VAL A 57 -6.52 8.90 2.33
CA VAL A 57 -7.32 10.13 2.17
C VAL A 57 -8.31 10.09 1.00
N ASP A 58 -8.34 9.01 0.25
CA ASP A 58 -9.24 8.85 -0.90
C ASP A 58 -9.91 7.49 -0.97
N ALA A 59 -10.95 7.39 -1.79
CA ALA A 59 -11.71 6.17 -2.02
C ALA A 59 -12.07 6.00 -3.49
N THR A 60 -12.28 4.74 -3.89
CA THR A 60 -12.71 4.33 -5.22
C THR A 60 -13.60 3.10 -5.12
N ASN A 61 -14.44 2.86 -6.14
CA ASN A 61 -15.24 1.65 -6.23
C ASN A 61 -14.83 0.72 -7.38
N ILE A 62 -13.77 1.04 -8.11
CA ILE A 62 -13.36 0.29 -9.32
C ILE A 62 -13.09 -1.21 -9.08
N TRP A 63 -12.82 -1.61 -7.83
CA TRP A 63 -12.58 -3.02 -7.47
C TRP A 63 -13.79 -3.76 -6.92
N ARG A 64 -14.97 -3.10 -6.88
CA ARG A 64 -16.17 -3.77 -6.40
C ARG A 64 -16.69 -4.76 -7.42
N SER A 65 -17.04 -5.94 -6.95
CA SER A 65 -17.74 -6.94 -7.76
C SER A 65 -19.27 -6.87 -7.60
N LYS A 66 -19.76 -6.40 -6.44
CA LYS A 66 -21.20 -6.24 -6.14
C LYS A 66 -21.43 -5.06 -5.17
N PRO A 67 -22.24 -4.05 -5.51
CA PRO A 67 -22.71 -3.79 -6.88
C PRO A 67 -21.54 -3.40 -7.78
N GLU A 68 -21.56 -3.90 -9.01
CA GLU A 68 -20.56 -3.56 -10.02
C GLU A 68 -20.61 -2.07 -10.33
N PRO A 69 -19.46 -1.36 -10.38
CA PRO A 69 -19.44 0.04 -10.76
C PRO A 69 -19.80 0.20 -12.23
N LYS A 70 -20.55 1.25 -12.56
CA LYS A 70 -20.91 1.58 -13.96
C LYS A 70 -19.74 2.25 -14.68
N GLU A 71 -19.20 3.31 -14.08
CA GLU A 71 -18.08 4.10 -14.61
C GLU A 71 -16.88 4.09 -13.64
N GLY A 72 -17.16 3.78 -12.39
CA GLY A 72 -16.21 3.95 -11.31
C GLY A 72 -16.15 5.41 -10.81
N TYR A 73 -15.69 5.59 -9.60
CA TYR A 73 -15.39 6.91 -9.05
C TYR A 73 -14.06 6.89 -8.29
N HIS A 74 -13.47 8.07 -8.18
CA HIS A 74 -12.31 8.31 -7.33
C HIS A 74 -12.47 9.67 -6.63
N VAL A 75 -12.63 9.67 -5.32
CA VAL A 75 -12.96 10.86 -4.53
C VAL A 75 -12.08 10.98 -3.29
N ALA A 76 -11.81 12.23 -2.86
CA ALA A 76 -11.23 12.48 -1.55
C ALA A 76 -12.27 12.20 -0.45
N VAL A 77 -11.83 11.59 0.66
CA VAL A 77 -12.67 11.24 1.83
C VAL A 77 -12.10 11.77 3.14
N ALA A 78 -10.89 12.32 3.12
CA ALA A 78 -10.26 13.02 4.23
C ALA A 78 -9.33 14.10 3.66
N SER A 79 -9.07 15.13 4.44
CA SER A 79 -8.11 16.19 4.13
C SER A 79 -6.75 15.93 4.80
N VAL A 80 -5.73 16.69 4.41
CA VAL A 80 -4.43 16.70 5.12
C VAL A 80 -4.60 17.24 6.54
N GLU A 81 -5.49 18.21 6.74
CA GLU A 81 -5.81 18.72 8.08
C GLU A 81 -6.42 17.64 8.99
N ASP A 82 -7.30 16.78 8.45
CA ASP A 82 -7.81 15.61 9.18
C ASP A 82 -6.68 14.65 9.55
N ALA A 83 -5.73 14.43 8.66
CA ALA A 83 -4.56 13.60 8.92
C ALA A 83 -3.72 14.15 10.08
N VAL A 84 -3.45 15.46 10.08
CA VAL A 84 -2.73 16.15 11.17
C VAL A 84 -3.50 16.01 12.49
N ARG A 85 -4.82 16.24 12.50
CA ARG A 85 -5.66 16.11 13.71
C ARG A 85 -5.70 14.69 14.27
N LEU A 86 -5.60 13.68 13.40
CA LEU A 86 -5.55 12.28 13.79
C LEU A 86 -4.16 11.81 14.20
N GLY A 87 -3.13 12.66 14.05
CA GLY A 87 -1.73 12.31 14.35
C GLY A 87 -1.10 11.37 13.31
N ALA A 88 -1.48 11.48 12.05
CA ALA A 88 -0.87 10.70 10.97
C ALA A 88 0.56 11.17 10.67
N ASP A 89 1.45 10.23 10.40
CA ASP A 89 2.84 10.47 9.98
C ASP A 89 2.97 10.67 8.47
N ALA A 90 2.00 10.19 7.69
CA ALA A 90 1.91 10.36 6.25
C ALA A 90 0.48 10.19 5.75
N VAL A 91 0.20 10.67 4.54
CA VAL A 91 -1.03 10.38 3.82
C VAL A 91 -0.75 9.55 2.58
N VAL A 92 -1.76 8.77 2.14
CA VAL A 92 -1.67 7.99 0.90
C VAL A 92 -2.90 8.20 0.04
N ALA A 93 -2.68 8.38 -1.27
CA ALA A 93 -3.74 8.54 -2.26
C ALA A 93 -3.44 7.74 -3.54
N PHE A 94 -4.50 7.35 -4.26
CA PHE A 94 -4.40 6.69 -5.56
C PHE A 94 -4.13 7.69 -6.69
N PHE A 95 -3.32 7.25 -7.63
CA PHE A 95 -3.22 7.84 -8.97
C PHE A 95 -3.53 6.76 -10.01
N PHE A 96 -4.49 7.03 -10.90
CA PHE A 96 -4.86 6.08 -11.93
C PHE A 96 -4.48 6.60 -13.32
N VAL A 97 -3.88 5.73 -14.12
CA VAL A 97 -3.62 5.93 -15.55
C VAL A 97 -4.47 4.94 -16.35
N GLY A 98 -5.02 5.38 -17.47
CA GLY A 98 -5.82 4.53 -18.34
C GLY A 98 -7.32 4.65 -18.12
N TYR A 99 -7.79 5.82 -17.73
CA TYR A 99 -9.20 6.18 -17.73
C TYR A 99 -9.81 6.11 -19.15
N GLU A 100 -11.13 5.99 -19.23
CA GLU A 100 -11.85 6.01 -20.51
C GLU A 100 -11.83 7.39 -21.18
N THR A 101 -11.70 8.46 -20.40
CA THR A 101 -11.72 9.84 -20.89
C THR A 101 -10.58 10.67 -20.25
N ASP A 102 -10.04 11.60 -21.05
CA ASP A 102 -9.05 12.56 -20.58
C ASP A 102 -9.57 13.42 -19.42
N ALA A 103 -10.87 13.70 -19.39
CA ALA A 103 -11.49 14.47 -18.32
C ALA A 103 -11.40 13.76 -16.96
N GLN A 104 -11.52 12.43 -16.91
CA GLN A 104 -11.36 11.66 -15.68
C GLN A 104 -9.90 11.66 -15.22
N GLU A 105 -8.95 11.51 -16.13
CA GLU A 105 -7.52 11.57 -15.82
C GLU A 105 -7.11 12.97 -15.34
N ALA A 106 -7.57 14.01 -16.02
CA ALA A 106 -7.33 15.40 -15.63
C ALA A 106 -7.89 15.71 -14.22
N ALA A 107 -9.11 15.27 -13.91
CA ALA A 107 -9.69 15.44 -12.57
C ALA A 107 -8.89 14.70 -11.48
N ASN A 108 -8.32 13.53 -11.81
CA ASN A 108 -7.45 12.79 -10.88
C ASN A 108 -6.11 13.52 -10.67
N LEU A 109 -5.50 14.03 -11.72
CA LEU A 109 -4.28 14.85 -11.64
C LEU A 109 -4.50 16.11 -10.81
N GLU A 110 -5.57 16.86 -11.06
CA GLU A 110 -5.91 18.09 -10.33
C GLU A 110 -6.11 17.80 -8.84
N LYS A 111 -6.82 16.73 -8.50
CA LYS A 111 -7.00 16.29 -7.11
C LYS A 111 -5.66 16.02 -6.43
N LEU A 112 -4.76 15.31 -7.09
CA LEU A 112 -3.44 14.99 -6.51
C LEU A 112 -2.53 16.22 -6.42
N ALA A 113 -2.56 17.11 -7.40
CA ALA A 113 -1.82 18.37 -7.34
C ALA A 113 -2.28 19.23 -6.15
N ASN A 114 -3.59 19.31 -5.91
CA ASN A 114 -4.16 19.98 -4.75
C ASN A 114 -3.76 19.31 -3.44
N LEU A 115 -3.80 17.98 -3.37
CA LEU A 115 -3.36 17.22 -2.19
C LEU A 115 -1.87 17.45 -1.92
N ALA A 116 -1.00 17.36 -2.93
CA ALA A 116 0.42 17.61 -2.79
C ALA A 116 0.71 19.04 -2.31
N SER A 117 -0.07 20.03 -2.78
CA SER A 117 0.02 21.40 -2.29
C SER A 117 -0.32 21.52 -0.81
N GLN A 118 -1.41 20.88 -0.36
CA GLN A 118 -1.79 20.85 1.06
C GLN A 118 -0.73 20.12 1.90
N CYS A 119 -0.18 18.99 1.41
CA CYS A 119 0.89 18.24 2.08
C CYS A 119 2.12 19.14 2.31
N ARG A 120 2.53 19.95 1.32
CA ARG A 120 3.63 20.91 1.50
C ARG A 120 3.33 21.97 2.56
N VAL A 121 2.10 22.49 2.63
CA VAL A 121 1.70 23.47 3.67
C VAL A 121 1.80 22.88 5.06
N TRP A 122 1.34 21.64 5.24
CA TRP A 122 1.31 20.96 6.53
C TRP A 122 2.59 20.17 6.84
N GLN A 123 3.57 20.14 5.93
CA GLN A 123 4.76 19.29 6.00
C GLN A 123 4.43 17.82 6.23
N MET A 124 3.33 17.36 5.61
CA MET A 124 2.82 15.99 5.69
C MET A 124 3.39 15.17 4.54
N PRO A 125 4.13 14.08 4.80
CA PRO A 125 4.62 13.20 3.75
C PRO A 125 3.47 12.61 2.92
N LEU A 126 3.63 12.63 1.58
CA LEU A 126 2.66 12.13 0.62
C LEU A 126 3.16 10.85 -0.05
N ILE A 127 2.43 9.77 0.13
CA ILE A 127 2.61 8.53 -0.63
C ILE A 127 1.58 8.52 -1.76
N ILE A 128 2.04 8.44 -3.01
CA ILE A 128 1.13 8.21 -4.14
C ILE A 128 1.18 6.74 -4.53
N GLU A 129 0.00 6.15 -4.77
CA GLU A 129 -0.18 4.78 -5.24
C GLU A 129 -0.57 4.81 -6.74
N PRO A 130 0.43 4.85 -7.67
CA PRO A 130 0.16 4.85 -9.11
C PRO A 130 -0.30 3.47 -9.56
N LEU A 131 -1.40 3.43 -10.28
CA LEU A 131 -2.06 2.22 -10.76
C LEU A 131 -2.46 2.38 -12.22
N VAL A 132 -2.24 1.33 -13.00
CA VAL A 132 -2.72 1.24 -14.37
C VAL A 132 -4.05 0.51 -14.38
N ILE A 133 -5.07 1.10 -14.97
CA ILE A 133 -6.39 0.51 -15.11
C ILE A 133 -6.75 0.32 -16.60
N GLU A 134 -7.56 -0.68 -16.87
CA GLU A 134 -8.21 -0.88 -18.16
C GLU A 134 -9.69 -1.20 -17.96
N ARG A 135 -10.50 -0.92 -18.97
CA ARG A 135 -11.94 -1.20 -18.95
C ARG A 135 -12.20 -2.66 -18.57
N GLY A 136 -12.92 -2.88 -17.47
CA GLY A 136 -13.27 -4.23 -16.98
C GLY A 136 -12.11 -5.01 -16.36
N ALA A 137 -10.91 -4.43 -16.27
CA ALA A 137 -9.75 -5.03 -15.61
C ALA A 137 -9.38 -4.26 -14.34
N HIS A 138 -9.15 -5.00 -13.27
CA HIS A 138 -8.46 -4.49 -12.09
C HIS A 138 -7.00 -4.26 -12.45
N ALA A 139 -6.23 -3.50 -11.83
CA ALA A 139 -4.85 -3.12 -12.08
C ALA A 139 -4.07 -3.99 -13.10
N VAL A 140 -3.63 -3.39 -14.19
CA VAL A 140 -2.83 -4.04 -15.24
C VAL A 140 -1.36 -3.90 -14.90
N ARG A 141 -0.59 -4.99 -15.02
CA ARG A 141 0.86 -5.01 -14.74
C ARG A 141 1.67 -4.85 -16.03
N ASP A 142 1.38 -3.82 -16.79
CA ASP A 142 2.17 -3.42 -17.95
C ASP A 142 3.36 -2.54 -17.49
N PRO A 143 4.63 -2.98 -17.67
CA PRO A 143 5.79 -2.26 -17.16
C PRO A 143 5.94 -0.85 -17.71
N GLU A 144 5.68 -0.61 -19.01
CA GLU A 144 5.80 0.71 -19.61
C GLU A 144 4.76 1.68 -19.08
N ARG A 145 3.53 1.22 -18.89
CA ARG A 145 2.45 2.04 -18.34
C ARG A 145 2.66 2.29 -16.84
N ILE A 146 3.19 1.32 -16.08
CA ILE A 146 3.58 1.52 -14.67
C ILE A 146 4.71 2.54 -14.60
N LYS A 147 5.73 2.45 -15.46
CA LYS A 147 6.85 3.40 -15.53
C LYS A 147 6.36 4.82 -15.81
N LEU A 148 5.42 5.00 -16.75
CA LEU A 148 4.76 6.27 -17.02
C LEU A 148 4.05 6.81 -15.77
N ALA A 149 3.20 5.99 -15.13
CA ALA A 149 2.44 6.39 -13.95
C ALA A 149 3.35 6.76 -12.76
N VAL A 150 4.42 6.02 -12.56
CA VAL A 150 5.46 6.28 -11.55
C VAL A 150 6.14 7.63 -11.80
N ARG A 151 6.50 7.91 -13.05
CA ARG A 151 7.13 9.20 -13.38
C ARG A 151 6.19 10.38 -13.16
N ILE A 152 4.94 10.28 -13.60
CA ILE A 152 3.94 11.32 -13.36
C ILE A 152 3.73 11.54 -11.85
N ALA A 153 3.57 10.47 -11.09
CA ALA A 153 3.36 10.57 -9.65
C ALA A 153 4.55 11.21 -8.91
N SER A 154 5.78 10.91 -9.35
CA SER A 154 7.00 11.56 -8.84
C SER A 154 6.98 13.08 -9.10
N GLU A 155 6.65 13.49 -10.32
CA GLU A 155 6.59 14.91 -10.72
C GLU A 155 5.45 15.68 -10.04
N LEU A 156 4.38 14.99 -9.61
CA LEU A 156 3.29 15.57 -8.83
C LEU A 156 3.70 15.92 -7.39
N GLY A 157 4.86 15.44 -6.92
CA GLY A 157 5.41 15.78 -5.62
C GLY A 157 5.12 14.71 -4.55
N ALA A 158 5.12 13.43 -4.93
CA ALA A 158 5.16 12.34 -3.97
C ALA A 158 6.49 12.33 -3.20
N ASP A 159 6.46 11.97 -1.92
CA ASP A 159 7.65 11.68 -1.10
C ASP A 159 8.04 10.21 -1.16
N ALA A 160 7.09 9.33 -1.47
CA ALA A 160 7.29 7.92 -1.77
C ALA A 160 6.18 7.40 -2.70
N LEU A 161 6.44 6.30 -3.39
CA LEU A 161 5.48 5.65 -4.29
C LEU A 161 5.17 4.24 -3.83
N LYS A 162 3.89 3.85 -3.90
CA LYS A 162 3.44 2.48 -3.63
C LYS A 162 3.06 1.81 -4.93
N VAL A 163 3.94 0.93 -5.45
CA VAL A 163 3.93 0.45 -6.84
C VAL A 163 3.72 -1.06 -6.91
N ASP A 164 2.94 -1.53 -7.90
CA ASP A 164 2.81 -2.96 -8.18
C ASP A 164 4.13 -3.54 -8.71
N TYR A 165 4.54 -4.70 -8.19
CA TYR A 165 5.65 -5.46 -8.77
C TYR A 165 5.22 -6.05 -10.12
N THR A 166 6.06 -5.89 -11.13
CA THR A 166 5.76 -6.34 -12.51
C THR A 166 5.76 -7.86 -12.67
N GLY A 167 6.37 -8.58 -11.74
CA GLY A 167 6.61 -10.02 -11.84
C GLY A 167 7.97 -10.39 -12.45
N ASP A 168 8.75 -9.39 -12.84
CA ASP A 168 10.09 -9.57 -13.39
C ASP A 168 11.03 -8.49 -12.79
N PRO A 169 12.17 -8.89 -12.17
CA PRO A 169 13.10 -7.96 -11.54
C PRO A 169 13.70 -6.93 -12.50
N LYS A 170 13.87 -7.28 -13.76
CA LYS A 170 14.52 -6.44 -14.77
C LYS A 170 13.64 -5.24 -15.13
N SER A 171 12.40 -5.52 -15.52
CA SER A 171 11.42 -4.47 -15.82
C SER A 171 11.09 -3.62 -14.58
N PHE A 172 11.10 -4.23 -13.38
CA PHE A 172 10.87 -3.49 -12.15
C PHE A 172 12.05 -2.56 -11.79
N ALA A 173 13.30 -2.96 -12.06
CA ALA A 173 14.47 -2.09 -11.88
C ALA A 173 14.39 -0.84 -12.78
N GLU A 174 13.90 -0.95 -14.02
CA GLU A 174 13.67 0.20 -14.89
C GLU A 174 12.61 1.16 -14.34
N ILE A 175 11.59 0.63 -13.67
CA ILE A 175 10.57 1.44 -12.99
C ILE A 175 11.18 2.16 -11.79
N VAL A 176 12.03 1.48 -11.01
CA VAL A 176 12.75 2.09 -9.88
C VAL A 176 13.66 3.22 -10.36
N GLU A 177 14.37 3.02 -11.47
CA GLU A 177 15.23 4.05 -12.07
C GLU A 177 14.45 5.27 -12.57
N ALA A 178 13.23 5.06 -13.09
CA ALA A 178 12.36 6.15 -13.56
C ALA A 178 11.78 7.00 -12.43
N ALA A 179 11.72 6.46 -11.19
CA ALA A 179 11.24 7.18 -10.02
C ALA A 179 12.30 8.13 -9.48
N THR A 180 11.87 9.33 -9.03
CA THR A 180 12.74 10.30 -8.36
C THR A 180 12.68 10.20 -6.83
N VAL A 181 11.82 9.32 -6.30
CA VAL A 181 11.55 9.11 -4.89
C VAL A 181 11.50 7.61 -4.56
N PRO A 182 11.62 7.21 -3.29
CA PRO A 182 11.60 5.79 -2.90
C PRO A 182 10.35 5.04 -3.37
N ILE A 183 10.53 3.80 -3.84
CA ILE A 183 9.45 2.88 -4.18
C ILE A 183 9.22 1.89 -3.04
N LEU A 184 7.96 1.75 -2.64
CA LEU A 184 7.43 0.72 -1.76
C LEU A 184 6.58 -0.26 -2.58
N VAL A 185 6.88 -1.55 -2.49
CA VAL A 185 6.17 -2.57 -3.28
C VAL A 185 4.78 -2.82 -2.74
N ARG A 186 3.78 -2.81 -3.62
CA ARG A 186 2.40 -3.14 -3.30
C ARG A 186 2.18 -4.66 -3.29
N GLY A 187 1.47 -5.19 -2.27
CA GLY A 187 1.30 -6.64 -2.08
C GLY A 187 0.29 -7.33 -3.00
N GLY A 188 -0.63 -6.59 -3.60
CA GLY A 188 -1.65 -7.19 -4.46
C GLY A 188 -2.61 -8.16 -3.75
N PRO A 189 -3.22 -9.13 -4.48
CA PRO A 189 -4.02 -10.21 -3.93
C PRO A 189 -3.24 -11.12 -2.98
N LYS A 190 -3.96 -11.94 -2.17
CA LYS A 190 -3.33 -13.02 -1.40
C LYS A 190 -2.67 -14.00 -2.38
N MET A 191 -1.39 -14.29 -2.14
CA MET A 191 -0.63 -15.28 -2.91
C MET A 191 -0.80 -16.69 -2.30
N ASP A 192 -0.58 -17.72 -3.09
CA ASP A 192 -0.86 -19.11 -2.72
C ASP A 192 0.09 -19.65 -1.66
N THR A 193 1.36 -19.21 -1.67
CA THR A 193 2.38 -19.70 -0.72
C THR A 193 3.18 -18.55 -0.11
N ASP A 194 3.64 -18.76 1.12
CA ASP A 194 4.50 -17.80 1.81
C ASP A 194 5.85 -17.64 1.12
N GLU A 195 6.38 -18.73 0.55
CA GLU A 195 7.63 -18.69 -0.22
C GLU A 195 7.50 -17.77 -1.44
N ALA A 196 6.37 -17.80 -2.17
CA ALA A 196 6.11 -16.91 -3.29
C ALA A 196 6.06 -15.44 -2.85
N VAL A 197 5.46 -15.16 -1.68
CA VAL A 197 5.45 -13.82 -1.09
C VAL A 197 6.88 -13.34 -0.79
N LEU A 198 7.67 -14.16 -0.09
CA LEU A 198 9.05 -13.80 0.30
C LEU A 198 9.97 -13.66 -0.92
N ARG A 199 9.81 -14.51 -1.93
CA ARG A 199 10.55 -14.43 -3.20
C ARG A 199 10.26 -13.13 -3.94
N MET A 200 8.99 -12.78 -4.11
CA MET A 200 8.59 -11.52 -4.75
C MET A 200 9.17 -10.30 -4.02
N VAL A 201 9.16 -10.32 -2.68
CA VAL A 201 9.76 -9.24 -1.89
C VAL A 201 11.27 -9.17 -2.09
N ARG A 202 11.97 -10.32 -2.07
CA ARG A 202 13.42 -10.36 -2.30
C ARG A 202 13.78 -9.81 -3.68
N GLU A 203 13.10 -10.26 -4.72
CA GLU A 203 13.30 -9.80 -6.10
C GLU A 203 13.07 -8.30 -6.25
N ALA A 204 12.02 -7.77 -5.62
CA ALA A 204 11.73 -6.34 -5.66
C ALA A 204 12.76 -5.51 -4.89
N MET A 205 13.24 -6.00 -3.74
CA MET A 205 14.31 -5.35 -2.98
C MET A 205 15.63 -5.35 -3.76
N ASP A 206 15.97 -6.46 -4.43
CA ASP A 206 17.16 -6.57 -5.29
C ASP A 206 17.08 -5.62 -6.50
N ALA A 207 15.88 -5.39 -7.03
CA ALA A 207 15.61 -4.42 -8.08
C ALA A 207 15.62 -2.95 -7.59
N GLY A 208 15.83 -2.69 -6.30
CA GLY A 208 16.03 -1.34 -5.75
C GLY A 208 14.86 -0.75 -4.98
N ALA A 209 13.77 -1.50 -4.74
CA ALA A 209 12.71 -1.05 -3.82
C ALA A 209 13.28 -0.75 -2.42
N LYS A 210 12.60 0.12 -1.67
CA LYS A 210 13.02 0.55 -0.33
C LYS A 210 12.17 -0.05 0.79
N GLY A 211 11.14 -0.81 0.44
CA GLY A 211 10.23 -1.44 1.40
C GLY A 211 8.99 -1.97 0.71
N LEU A 212 7.97 -2.27 1.51
CA LEU A 212 6.72 -2.85 1.04
C LEU A 212 5.50 -2.30 1.78
N VAL A 213 4.35 -2.30 1.11
CA VAL A 213 3.05 -1.97 1.70
C VAL A 213 2.08 -3.11 1.40
N PHE A 214 2.05 -4.09 2.27
CA PHE A 214 1.26 -5.30 2.11
C PHE A 214 0.00 -5.31 2.97
N GLY A 215 -1.04 -5.87 2.41
CA GLY A 215 -2.32 -6.05 3.08
C GLY A 215 -2.66 -7.53 3.21
N ARG A 216 -3.37 -8.06 2.22
CA ARG A 216 -3.94 -9.43 2.23
C ARG A 216 -2.92 -10.52 2.54
N ASN A 217 -1.69 -10.40 2.07
CA ASN A 217 -0.62 -11.35 2.38
C ASN A 217 -0.20 -11.35 3.86
N ILE A 218 -0.56 -10.31 4.63
CA ILE A 218 -0.30 -10.22 6.07
C ILE A 218 -1.55 -10.60 6.87
N TRP A 219 -2.64 -9.82 6.80
CA TRP A 219 -3.78 -10.05 7.68
C TRP A 219 -4.60 -11.31 7.38
N GLN A 220 -4.50 -11.88 6.15
CA GLN A 220 -5.10 -13.17 5.79
C GLN A 220 -4.16 -14.35 6.06
N HIS A 221 -2.95 -14.09 6.56
CA HIS A 221 -2.05 -15.15 7.02
C HIS A 221 -2.56 -15.73 8.33
N GLU A 222 -2.34 -17.03 8.55
CA GLU A 222 -2.74 -17.72 9.79
C GLU A 222 -2.15 -17.01 11.02
N LYS A 223 -0.87 -16.62 10.93
CA LYS A 223 -0.13 -15.89 11.97
C LYS A 223 0.52 -14.61 11.40
N PRO A 224 -0.16 -13.46 11.39
CA PRO A 224 0.36 -12.21 10.82
C PRO A 224 1.72 -11.80 11.37
N ALA A 225 1.95 -11.97 12.67
CA ALA A 225 3.24 -11.66 13.30
C ALA A 225 4.39 -12.50 12.75
N ALA A 226 4.15 -13.77 12.38
CA ALA A 226 5.19 -14.65 11.86
C ALA A 226 5.63 -14.24 10.44
N ILE A 227 4.68 -13.96 9.55
CA ILE A 227 5.02 -13.51 8.18
C ILE A 227 5.66 -12.11 8.21
N LEU A 228 5.23 -11.20 9.09
CA LEU A 228 5.86 -9.90 9.29
C LEU A 228 7.31 -10.05 9.74
N ALA A 229 7.61 -10.92 10.69
CA ALA A 229 8.99 -11.18 11.13
C ALA A 229 9.89 -11.66 9.99
N ALA A 230 9.38 -12.52 9.10
CA ALA A 230 10.12 -13.00 7.93
C ALA A 230 10.34 -11.90 6.88
N LEU A 231 9.31 -11.09 6.61
CA LEU A 231 9.38 -9.96 5.68
C LEU A 231 10.39 -8.90 6.16
N LYS A 232 10.40 -8.59 7.47
CA LYS A 232 11.34 -7.64 8.07
C LYS A 232 12.80 -8.08 7.91
N LEU A 233 13.11 -9.38 7.98
CA LEU A 233 14.47 -9.86 7.71
C LEU A 233 14.93 -9.53 6.28
N ILE A 234 14.05 -9.70 5.28
CA ILE A 234 14.39 -9.35 3.89
C ILE A 234 14.58 -7.84 3.75
N VAL A 235 13.65 -7.06 4.29
CA VAL A 235 13.62 -5.60 4.08
C VAL A 235 14.73 -4.89 4.86
N HIS A 236 14.94 -5.24 6.12
CA HIS A 236 15.85 -4.51 7.02
C HIS A 236 17.24 -5.14 7.16
N GLU A 237 17.32 -6.48 7.01
CA GLU A 237 18.55 -7.22 7.23
C GLU A 237 19.13 -7.84 5.95
N ASN A 238 18.49 -7.57 4.82
CA ASN A 238 18.90 -8.10 3.50
C ASN A 238 18.99 -9.62 3.43
N ALA A 239 18.16 -10.33 4.22
CA ALA A 239 18.16 -11.78 4.30
C ALA A 239 17.71 -12.44 3.00
N THR A 240 18.18 -13.65 2.77
CA THR A 240 17.74 -14.52 1.68
C THR A 240 16.33 -15.06 1.93
N VAL A 241 15.68 -15.56 0.88
CA VAL A 241 14.38 -16.23 1.00
C VAL A 241 14.44 -17.42 1.97
N ASP A 242 15.53 -18.20 1.93
CA ASP A 242 15.71 -19.38 2.79
C ASP A 242 15.81 -19.00 4.29
N GLU A 243 16.53 -17.92 4.60
CA GLU A 243 16.62 -17.40 5.98
C GLU A 243 15.28 -16.88 6.47
N ALA A 244 14.56 -16.13 5.61
CA ALA A 244 13.21 -15.65 5.92
C ALA A 244 12.23 -16.81 6.12
N MET A 245 12.29 -17.88 5.31
CA MET A 245 11.49 -19.10 5.48
C MET A 245 11.83 -19.84 6.78
N LYS A 246 13.10 -19.92 7.18
CA LYS A 246 13.50 -20.49 8.48
C LYS A 246 12.91 -19.68 9.63
N LYS A 247 12.99 -18.35 9.55
CA LYS A 247 12.38 -17.44 10.54
C LYS A 247 10.88 -17.66 10.63
N LEU A 248 10.18 -17.65 9.50
CA LEU A 248 8.73 -17.89 9.44
C LEU A 248 8.35 -19.20 10.14
N ARG A 249 9.00 -20.32 9.79
CA ARG A 249 8.75 -21.63 10.40
C ARG A 249 9.01 -21.63 11.90
N SER A 250 10.03 -20.92 12.35
CA SER A 250 10.33 -20.76 13.78
C SER A 250 9.22 -20.02 14.51
N GLU A 251 8.77 -18.88 13.94
CA GLU A 251 7.70 -18.07 14.54
C GLU A 251 6.34 -18.78 14.51
N MET A 252 6.06 -19.61 13.49
CA MET A 252 4.85 -20.43 13.43
C MET A 252 4.75 -21.44 14.58
N ARG A 253 5.89 -21.97 15.06
CA ARG A 253 5.95 -22.95 16.16
C ARG A 253 5.88 -22.33 17.56
N ARG A 254 6.14 -21.04 17.71
CA ARG A 254 5.97 -20.33 18.99
C ARG A 254 4.49 -20.30 19.34
N ARG A 255 4.15 -20.74 20.56
CA ARG A 255 2.77 -20.71 21.10
C ARG A 255 2.37 -19.31 21.52
#